data_16f51ee2c1d726a003f531689f3d31bb
#
_entry.id   16f51ee2c1d726a003f531689f3d31bb
#
_cell.length_a   1.000
_cell.length_b   1.000
_cell.length_c   1.000
_cell.angle_alpha   90.00
_cell.angle_beta   90.00
_cell.angle_gamma   90.00
#
_symmetry.space_group_name_H-M   'P 1'
#
loop_
_entity.id
_entity.type
_entity.pdbx_description
1 polymer ?
#
loop_
_entity_poly.entity_id
_entity_poly.type
_entity_poly.pdbx_seq_one_letter_code
_entity_poly.pdbx_strand_id
1 'polypeptide(L)'
;EDWNHDFGPTKTMFTRSLAYWLTEYKVDGFRMDLSHGLCGTKKHTSVGNIKHYYEHGVKAVSPDAYMILEHWGDNMGSERPALIKEGMMCWDNTTNAYYQTAMGWLKDGDNLANANKDDYVTYCESHDEERAFFKAKQWGNGDLQTNEKTRVARVPLNMAFLTMLNGPKMFYHFAELGFDYSKYQNAQGKWGKNDYGIASQLGADY
;
A
#
# COMPACT_ATOMS: atom_id res chain seq x y z
N GLU A 1 -14.51 -0.86 16.78
CA GLU A 1 -15.22 0.42 16.70
C GLU A 1 -14.24 1.53 16.42
N ASP A 2 -14.56 2.42 15.49
CA ASP A 2 -13.70 3.52 15.10
C ASP A 2 -13.69 4.62 16.17
N TRP A 3 -12.55 5.25 16.33
CA TRP A 3 -12.45 6.41 17.20
C TRP A 3 -13.14 7.62 16.57
N ASN A 4 -13.82 8.40 17.41
CA ASN A 4 -14.38 9.67 16.96
C ASN A 4 -13.26 10.72 16.83
N HIS A 5 -12.77 10.96 15.62
CA HIS A 5 -11.74 11.94 15.33
C HIS A 5 -12.21 13.40 15.32
N ASP A 6 -13.52 13.64 15.45
CA ASP A 6 -14.05 14.99 15.71
C ASP A 6 -14.00 15.37 17.19
N PHE A 7 -13.77 14.39 18.08
CA PHE A 7 -13.66 14.63 19.51
C PHE A 7 -12.29 15.23 19.86
N GLY A 8 -12.28 16.37 20.54
CA GLY A 8 -11.06 17.12 20.86
C GLY A 8 -9.94 16.32 21.53
N PRO A 9 -10.22 15.54 22.60
CA PRO A 9 -9.23 14.67 23.22
C PRO A 9 -8.60 13.66 22.26
N THR A 10 -9.38 13.05 21.35
CA THR A 10 -8.86 12.14 20.33
C THR A 10 -7.92 12.86 19.38
N LYS A 11 -8.32 14.03 18.89
CA LYS A 11 -7.45 14.87 18.04
C LYS A 11 -6.15 15.20 18.74
N THR A 12 -6.22 15.66 19.97
CA THR A 12 -5.03 16.03 20.76
C THR A 12 -4.10 14.83 20.95
N MET A 13 -4.65 13.69 21.33
CA MET A 13 -3.86 12.47 21.55
C MET A 13 -3.18 12.04 20.26
N PHE A 14 -3.93 11.97 19.16
CA PHE A 14 -3.39 11.51 17.88
C PHE A 14 -2.30 12.47 17.33
N THR A 15 -2.56 13.78 17.39
CA THR A 15 -1.57 14.81 17.03
C THR A 15 -0.28 14.67 17.84
N ARG A 16 -0.39 14.48 19.16
CA ARG A 16 0.77 14.28 20.03
C ARG A 16 1.52 12.98 19.73
N SER A 17 0.81 11.93 19.40
CA SER A 17 1.43 10.65 19.02
C SER A 17 2.27 10.79 17.76
N LEU A 18 1.77 11.48 16.73
CA LEU A 18 2.55 11.75 15.51
C LEU A 18 3.81 12.59 15.83
N ALA A 19 3.65 13.67 16.58
CA ALA A 19 4.75 14.52 17.00
C ALA A 19 5.80 13.73 17.80
N TYR A 20 5.36 12.85 18.70
CA TYR A 20 6.26 12.01 19.51
C TYR A 20 7.12 11.08 18.65
N TRP A 21 6.52 10.38 17.69
CA TRP A 21 7.27 9.51 16.78
C TRP A 21 8.31 10.27 15.95
N LEU A 22 7.98 11.46 15.47
CA LEU A 22 8.93 12.30 14.74
C LEU A 22 10.06 12.80 15.63
N THR A 23 9.77 13.19 16.88
CA THR A 23 10.78 13.77 17.76
C THR A 23 11.66 12.74 18.43
N GLU A 24 11.08 11.65 18.94
CA GLU A 24 11.81 10.64 19.71
C GLU A 24 12.43 9.57 18.83
N TYR A 25 11.69 9.04 17.87
CA TYR A 25 12.15 7.95 17.01
C TYR A 25 12.74 8.42 15.68
N LYS A 26 12.64 9.72 15.38
CA LYS A 26 13.20 10.30 14.15
C LYS A 26 12.74 9.62 12.86
N VAL A 27 11.47 9.19 12.84
CA VAL A 27 10.89 8.65 11.62
C VAL A 27 10.73 9.76 10.58
N ASP A 28 10.82 9.42 9.29
CA ASP A 28 10.74 10.38 8.18
C ASP A 28 9.30 10.68 7.75
N GLY A 29 8.33 9.98 8.31
CA GLY A 29 6.92 10.18 7.99
C GLY A 29 6.03 9.01 8.39
N PHE A 30 4.81 9.03 7.91
CA PHE A 30 3.76 8.06 8.26
C PHE A 30 3.03 7.56 7.03
N ARG A 31 2.66 6.30 7.05
CA ARG A 31 1.56 5.77 6.23
C ARG A 31 0.33 5.61 7.12
N MET A 32 -0.75 6.26 6.74
CA MET A 32 -2.00 6.25 7.47
C MET A 32 -2.91 5.15 6.92
N ASP A 33 -3.14 4.15 7.75
CA ASP A 33 -4.03 3.03 7.45
C ASP A 33 -5.48 3.50 7.31
N LEU A 34 -6.18 3.05 6.27
CA LEU A 34 -7.58 3.39 6.02
C LEU A 34 -7.94 4.83 6.39
N SER A 35 -7.17 5.80 5.89
CA SER A 35 -7.24 7.20 6.33
C SER A 35 -8.62 7.84 6.17
N HIS A 36 -9.49 7.28 5.32
CA HIS A 36 -10.91 7.68 5.26
C HIS A 36 -11.65 7.40 6.59
N GLY A 37 -11.17 6.45 7.39
CA GLY A 37 -11.68 6.16 8.73
C GLY A 37 -11.29 7.19 9.81
N LEU A 38 -10.38 8.14 9.53
CA LEU A 38 -10.03 9.23 10.44
C LEU A 38 -11.14 10.29 10.51
N CYS A 39 -12.37 9.85 10.66
CA CYS A 39 -13.57 10.67 10.69
C CYS A 39 -14.20 10.71 12.09
N GLY A 40 -15.18 11.57 12.26
CA GLY A 40 -16.05 11.57 13.44
C GLY A 40 -17.26 10.66 13.23
N THR A 41 -18.38 11.11 13.78
CA THR A 41 -19.67 10.45 13.59
C THR A 41 -20.18 10.51 12.14
N LYS A 42 -19.58 11.37 11.34
CA LYS A 42 -19.90 11.55 9.92
C LYS A 42 -18.67 11.26 9.06
N LYS A 43 -18.76 10.31 8.14
CA LYS A 43 -17.65 9.86 7.29
C LYS A 43 -16.97 10.98 6.49
N HIS A 44 -17.71 12.02 6.10
CA HIS A 44 -17.16 13.13 5.31
C HIS A 44 -16.25 14.10 6.10
N THR A 45 -16.04 13.89 7.39
CA THR A 45 -15.14 14.74 8.19
C THR A 45 -13.68 14.31 8.13
N SER A 46 -13.38 13.18 7.50
CA SER A 46 -12.02 12.61 7.43
C SER A 46 -11.00 13.57 6.82
N VAL A 47 -11.33 14.23 5.72
CA VAL A 47 -10.41 15.18 5.05
C VAL A 47 -9.97 16.29 5.98
N GLY A 48 -10.90 16.89 6.73
CA GLY A 48 -10.60 17.94 7.70
C GLY A 48 -9.71 17.45 8.84
N ASN A 49 -9.96 16.24 9.34
CA ASN A 49 -9.15 15.64 10.40
C ASN A 49 -7.75 15.27 9.92
N ILE A 50 -7.62 14.70 8.71
CA ILE A 50 -6.33 14.38 8.10
C ILE A 50 -5.50 15.66 7.93
N LYS A 51 -6.08 16.73 7.40
CA LYS A 51 -5.40 18.03 7.28
C LYS A 51 -4.93 18.56 8.62
N HIS A 52 -5.77 18.49 9.63
CA HIS A 52 -5.40 18.89 11.00
C HIS A 52 -4.19 18.11 11.52
N TYR A 53 -4.18 16.78 11.36
CA TYR A 53 -3.05 15.95 11.79
C TYR A 53 -1.78 16.23 11.01
N TYR A 54 -1.91 16.45 9.71
CA TYR A 54 -0.79 16.79 8.86
C TYR A 54 -0.16 18.14 9.27
N GLU A 55 -0.97 19.16 9.44
CA GLU A 55 -0.52 20.51 9.82
C GLU A 55 0.10 20.53 11.23
N HIS A 56 -0.65 20.05 12.23
CA HIS A 56 -0.28 20.21 13.63
C HIS A 56 0.54 19.07 14.23
N GLY A 57 0.42 17.87 13.68
CA GLY A 57 1.11 16.67 14.19
C GLY A 57 2.36 16.32 13.39
N VAL A 58 2.43 16.70 12.13
CA VAL A 58 3.53 16.34 11.23
C VAL A 58 4.33 17.58 10.85
N LYS A 59 3.77 18.49 10.07
CA LYS A 59 4.50 19.63 9.50
C LYS A 59 4.97 20.63 10.54
N ALA A 60 4.23 20.85 11.61
CA ALA A 60 4.66 21.71 12.71
C ALA A 60 5.89 21.19 13.46
N VAL A 61 6.17 19.88 13.38
CA VAL A 61 7.28 19.22 14.07
C VAL A 61 8.44 18.95 13.11
N SER A 62 8.15 18.43 11.92
CA SER A 62 9.13 18.11 10.88
C SER A 62 8.57 18.54 9.53
N PRO A 63 8.99 19.72 9.01
CA PRO A 63 8.45 20.25 7.74
C PRO A 63 8.67 19.34 6.53
N ASP A 64 9.71 18.50 6.56
CA ASP A 64 10.06 17.60 5.47
C ASP A 64 9.47 16.20 5.61
N ALA A 65 8.79 15.90 6.74
CA ALA A 65 8.22 14.60 6.97
C ALA A 65 7.06 14.30 6.02
N TYR A 66 6.99 13.04 5.57
CA TYR A 66 5.97 12.56 4.64
C TYR A 66 4.69 12.15 5.36
N MET A 67 3.56 12.31 4.68
CA MET A 67 2.30 11.69 5.06
C MET A 67 1.71 10.99 3.83
N ILE A 68 1.66 9.67 3.89
CA ILE A 68 1.15 8.80 2.84
C ILE A 68 -0.19 8.24 3.30
N LEU A 69 -1.20 8.36 2.47
CA LEU A 69 -2.57 8.03 2.82
C LEU A 69 -3.04 6.79 2.07
N GLU A 70 -3.44 5.79 2.81
CA GLU A 70 -4.31 4.76 2.27
C GLU A 70 -5.75 5.27 2.29
N HIS A 71 -6.10 6.10 1.31
CA HIS A 71 -7.38 6.80 1.27
C HIS A 71 -8.35 6.12 0.29
N TRP A 72 -9.07 5.14 0.79
CA TRP A 72 -10.08 4.39 0.06
C TRP A 72 -11.48 4.77 0.58
N GLY A 73 -12.42 5.01 -0.33
CA GLY A 73 -13.79 5.36 0.05
C GLY A 73 -14.58 5.92 -1.14
N ASP A 74 -15.87 6.15 -0.93
CA ASP A 74 -16.81 6.55 -1.98
C ASP A 74 -16.45 7.88 -2.68
N ASN A 75 -15.84 8.80 -1.93
CA ASN A 75 -15.49 10.14 -2.42
C ASN A 75 -14.00 10.30 -2.77
N MET A 76 -13.23 9.22 -2.83
CA MET A 76 -11.77 9.29 -3.03
C MET A 76 -11.37 10.07 -4.29
N GLY A 77 -12.20 10.08 -5.34
CA GLY A 77 -11.93 10.82 -6.57
C GLY A 77 -11.82 12.34 -6.40
N SER A 78 -12.52 12.91 -5.42
CA SER A 78 -12.43 14.34 -5.08
C SER A 78 -11.56 14.60 -3.86
N GLU A 79 -11.54 13.69 -2.90
CA GLU A 79 -10.82 13.84 -1.63
C GLU A 79 -9.30 13.70 -1.80
N ARG A 80 -8.83 12.71 -2.57
CA ARG A 80 -7.41 12.53 -2.85
C ARG A 80 -6.74 13.76 -3.47
N PRO A 81 -7.27 14.38 -4.55
CA PRO A 81 -6.69 15.60 -5.09
C PRO A 81 -6.63 16.75 -4.08
N ALA A 82 -7.64 16.85 -3.19
CA ALA A 82 -7.67 17.87 -2.15
C ALA A 82 -6.60 17.65 -1.08
N LEU A 83 -6.29 16.40 -0.73
CA LEU A 83 -5.25 16.03 0.22
C LEU A 83 -3.85 16.18 -0.40
N ILE A 84 -3.68 15.79 -1.66
CA ILE A 84 -2.44 15.94 -2.43
C ILE A 84 -2.07 17.42 -2.57
N LYS A 85 -3.04 18.29 -2.81
CA LYS A 85 -2.82 19.74 -2.89
C LYS A 85 -2.20 20.34 -1.62
N GLU A 86 -2.42 19.72 -0.47
CA GLU A 86 -1.79 20.11 0.81
C GLU A 86 -0.37 19.55 0.98
N GLY A 87 0.12 18.75 0.03
CA GLY A 87 1.46 18.15 0.05
C GLY A 87 1.53 16.74 0.62
N MET A 88 0.40 16.07 0.78
CA MET A 88 0.35 14.64 1.14
C MET A 88 0.45 13.77 -0.10
N MET A 89 0.78 12.50 0.08
CA MET A 89 0.76 11.49 -0.97
C MET A 89 -0.34 10.48 -0.71
N CYS A 90 -0.90 9.89 -1.76
CA CYS A 90 -1.85 8.79 -1.64
C CYS A 90 -1.26 7.49 -2.18
N TRP A 91 -1.65 6.37 -1.61
CA TRP A 91 -1.38 5.06 -2.21
C TRP A 91 -2.15 4.90 -3.52
N ASP A 92 -1.48 4.28 -4.49
CA ASP A 92 -2.09 3.90 -5.77
C ASP A 92 -1.81 2.43 -6.07
N ASN A 93 -2.84 1.62 -5.88
CA ASN A 93 -2.78 0.18 -6.09
C ASN A 93 -2.79 -0.14 -7.59
N THR A 94 -1.68 -0.66 -8.11
CA THR A 94 -1.54 -1.12 -9.49
C THR A 94 -1.48 -2.65 -9.61
N THR A 95 -1.81 -3.32 -8.54
CA THR A 95 -1.64 -4.76 -8.34
C THR A 95 -2.22 -5.59 -9.48
N ASN A 96 -3.43 -5.28 -9.95
CA ASN A 96 -4.07 -6.11 -10.98
C ASN A 96 -3.28 -6.10 -12.29
N ALA A 97 -2.94 -4.94 -12.82
CA ALA A 97 -2.17 -4.80 -14.05
C ALA A 97 -0.77 -5.44 -13.92
N TYR A 98 -0.14 -5.26 -12.75
CA TYR A 98 1.14 -5.86 -12.45
C TYR A 98 1.08 -7.39 -12.38
N TYR A 99 0.02 -7.95 -11.80
CA TYR A 99 -0.20 -9.39 -11.78
C TYR A 99 -0.34 -9.96 -13.18
N GLN A 100 -1.11 -9.31 -14.05
CA GLN A 100 -1.27 -9.75 -15.43
C GLN A 100 0.08 -9.75 -16.16
N THR A 101 0.90 -8.72 -15.93
CA THR A 101 2.25 -8.65 -16.48
C THR A 101 3.14 -9.76 -15.91
N ALA A 102 3.12 -10.01 -14.61
CA ALA A 102 3.88 -11.07 -13.96
C ALA A 102 3.48 -12.46 -14.47
N MET A 103 2.18 -12.68 -14.64
CA MET A 103 1.62 -13.92 -15.15
C MET A 103 1.80 -14.10 -16.67
N GLY A 104 2.28 -13.09 -17.40
CA GLY A 104 2.47 -13.17 -18.85
C GLY A 104 1.21 -12.93 -19.68
N TRP A 105 0.16 -12.35 -19.11
CA TRP A 105 -1.07 -11.95 -19.78
C TRP A 105 -1.00 -10.48 -20.21
N LEU A 106 -0.11 -10.18 -21.16
CA LEU A 106 0.26 -8.81 -21.52
C LEU A 106 -0.91 -7.96 -22.00
N LYS A 107 -1.89 -8.59 -22.62
CA LYS A 107 -3.11 -7.91 -23.10
C LYS A 107 -3.90 -7.27 -21.95
N ASP A 108 -3.88 -7.89 -20.78
CA ASP A 108 -4.63 -7.42 -19.61
C ASP A 108 -3.76 -6.54 -18.70
N GLY A 109 -2.47 -6.41 -19.01
CA GLY A 109 -1.49 -5.66 -18.23
C GLY A 109 -1.24 -4.23 -18.71
N ASP A 110 -1.97 -3.74 -19.70
CA ASP A 110 -1.77 -2.45 -20.37
C ASP A 110 -2.08 -1.23 -19.48
N ASN A 111 -2.80 -1.42 -18.39
CA ASN A 111 -3.21 -0.35 -17.48
C ASN A 111 -2.10 0.15 -16.54
N LEU A 112 -0.91 -0.44 -16.55
CA LEU A 112 0.23 0.05 -15.75
C LEU A 112 0.58 1.51 -16.08
N ALA A 113 0.45 1.91 -17.33
CA ALA A 113 0.71 3.27 -17.76
C ALA A 113 -0.23 4.30 -17.10
N ASN A 114 -1.42 3.91 -16.69
CA ASN A 114 -2.38 4.78 -16.01
C ASN A 114 -2.01 5.06 -14.55
N ALA A 115 -1.07 4.31 -13.99
CA ALA A 115 -0.55 4.50 -12.63
C ALA A 115 0.57 5.54 -12.56
N ASN A 116 0.94 6.15 -13.68
CA ASN A 116 2.06 7.08 -13.78
C ASN A 116 1.67 8.47 -13.24
N LYS A 117 1.65 8.64 -11.92
CA LYS A 117 1.23 9.86 -11.22
C LYS A 117 2.27 10.28 -10.18
N ASP A 118 2.68 11.55 -10.21
CA ASP A 118 3.78 12.07 -9.40
C ASP A 118 3.51 12.06 -7.89
N ASP A 119 2.27 12.29 -7.48
CA ASP A 119 1.88 12.45 -6.06
C ASP A 119 1.30 11.17 -5.45
N TYR A 120 1.51 10.03 -6.11
CA TYR A 120 1.04 8.74 -5.65
C TYR A 120 2.21 7.81 -5.38
N VAL A 121 2.15 7.14 -4.22
CA VAL A 121 3.04 6.02 -3.94
C VAL A 121 2.47 4.80 -4.63
N THR A 122 3.03 4.47 -5.77
CA THR A 122 2.60 3.33 -6.58
C THR A 122 3.20 2.04 -6.03
N TYR A 123 2.39 1.00 -5.93
CA TYR A 123 2.83 -0.32 -5.50
C TYR A 123 2.10 -1.44 -6.24
N CYS A 124 2.74 -2.58 -6.28
CA CYS A 124 2.26 -3.77 -6.98
C CYS A 124 1.87 -4.89 -6.04
N GLU A 125 2.51 -4.94 -4.89
CA GLU A 125 2.24 -5.87 -3.80
C GLU A 125 2.28 -5.11 -2.49
N SER A 126 1.48 -5.55 -1.51
CA SER A 126 1.52 -5.06 -0.15
C SER A 126 1.23 -6.20 0.85
N HIS A 127 1.06 -5.86 2.11
CA HIS A 127 0.60 -6.79 3.14
C HIS A 127 -0.83 -7.31 2.88
N ASP A 128 -1.62 -6.60 2.07
CA ASP A 128 -3.02 -6.97 1.74
C ASP A 128 -3.13 -7.83 0.48
N GLU A 129 -2.29 -7.60 -0.53
CA GLU A 129 -2.39 -8.32 -1.79
C GLU A 129 -1.54 -9.60 -1.80
N GLU A 130 -1.93 -10.55 -2.65
CA GLU A 130 -1.17 -11.77 -2.88
C GLU A 130 0.14 -11.50 -3.64
N ARG A 131 1.11 -12.38 -3.51
CA ARG A 131 2.38 -12.31 -4.24
C ARG A 131 2.18 -12.49 -5.74
N ALA A 132 2.77 -11.60 -6.53
CA ALA A 132 2.65 -11.65 -8.00
C ALA A 132 3.25 -12.95 -8.57
N PHE A 133 4.38 -13.39 -8.03
CA PHE A 133 5.04 -14.60 -8.52
C PHE A 133 4.40 -15.90 -8.00
N PHE A 134 3.71 -15.86 -6.86
CA PHE A 134 2.79 -16.93 -6.48
C PHE A 134 1.64 -17.04 -7.50
N LYS A 135 1.05 -15.94 -7.90
CA LYS A 135 0.02 -15.93 -8.96
C LYS A 135 0.56 -16.42 -10.29
N ALA A 136 1.78 -16.05 -10.67
CA ALA A 136 2.42 -16.58 -11.87
C ALA A 136 2.64 -18.09 -11.82
N LYS A 137 2.95 -18.64 -10.66
CA LYS A 137 3.08 -20.08 -10.41
C LYS A 137 1.75 -20.81 -10.53
N GLN A 138 0.65 -20.20 -10.09
CA GLN A 138 -0.68 -20.82 -10.10
C GLN A 138 -1.41 -20.65 -11.44
N TRP A 139 -1.31 -19.48 -12.05
CA TRP A 139 -2.14 -19.06 -13.19
C TRP A 139 -1.34 -18.40 -14.32
N GLY A 140 -0.03 -18.53 -14.33
CA GLY A 140 0.82 -17.93 -15.35
C GLY A 140 0.63 -18.57 -16.74
N ASN A 141 0.97 -17.82 -17.76
CA ASN A 141 0.90 -18.26 -19.15
C ASN A 141 2.07 -19.21 -19.49
N GLY A 142 1.75 -20.34 -20.09
CA GLY A 142 2.74 -21.30 -20.57
C GLY A 142 3.67 -21.79 -19.45
N ASP A 143 4.96 -21.75 -19.69
CA ASP A 143 5.98 -22.27 -18.78
C ASP A 143 6.10 -21.54 -17.44
N LEU A 144 5.43 -20.40 -17.28
CA LEU A 144 5.47 -19.66 -16.01
C LEU A 144 4.90 -20.45 -14.84
N GLN A 145 3.97 -21.38 -15.08
CA GLN A 145 3.42 -22.23 -14.03
C GLN A 145 4.42 -23.27 -13.53
N THR A 146 5.16 -23.89 -14.44
CA THR A 146 5.94 -25.11 -14.16
C THR A 146 7.44 -24.87 -14.10
N ASN A 147 7.94 -23.82 -14.72
CA ASN A 147 9.36 -23.53 -14.82
C ASN A 147 9.76 -22.32 -13.95
N GLU A 148 10.40 -22.62 -12.83
CA GLU A 148 10.88 -21.58 -11.90
C GLU A 148 11.88 -20.63 -12.56
N LYS A 149 12.80 -21.11 -13.39
CA LYS A 149 13.78 -20.25 -14.09
C LYS A 149 13.08 -19.24 -14.98
N THR A 150 12.03 -19.65 -15.67
CA THR A 150 11.21 -18.76 -16.51
C THR A 150 10.50 -17.70 -15.66
N ARG A 151 9.96 -18.09 -14.50
CA ARG A 151 9.35 -17.14 -13.58
C ARG A 151 10.36 -16.13 -13.04
N VAL A 152 11.48 -16.61 -12.52
CA VAL A 152 12.53 -15.74 -11.94
C VAL A 152 13.12 -14.81 -13.00
N ALA A 153 13.34 -15.27 -14.23
CA ALA A 153 13.81 -14.42 -15.33
C ALA A 153 12.85 -13.26 -15.66
N ARG A 154 11.60 -13.32 -15.24
CA ARG A 154 10.60 -12.27 -15.43
C ARG A 154 10.65 -11.19 -14.36
N VAL A 155 11.29 -11.43 -13.20
CA VAL A 155 11.37 -10.48 -12.09
C VAL A 155 11.98 -9.14 -12.52
N PRO A 156 13.13 -9.08 -13.21
CA PRO A 156 13.72 -7.81 -13.64
C PRO A 156 12.78 -6.98 -14.53
N LEU A 157 12.02 -7.64 -15.40
CA LEU A 157 11.06 -6.96 -16.26
C LEU A 157 9.95 -6.30 -15.43
N ASN A 158 9.39 -7.03 -14.47
CA ASN A 158 8.35 -6.51 -13.59
C ASN A 158 8.87 -5.36 -12.71
N MET A 159 10.07 -5.48 -12.18
CA MET A 159 10.70 -4.41 -11.41
C MET A 159 10.98 -3.17 -12.27
N ALA A 160 11.40 -3.38 -13.53
CA ALA A 160 11.61 -2.27 -14.46
C ALA A 160 10.32 -1.48 -14.70
N PHE A 161 9.19 -2.15 -14.90
CA PHE A 161 7.91 -1.46 -15.06
C PHE A 161 7.58 -0.58 -13.87
N LEU A 162 7.71 -1.10 -12.65
CA LEU A 162 7.42 -0.32 -11.44
C LEU A 162 8.38 0.87 -11.29
N THR A 163 9.68 0.64 -11.49
CA THR A 163 10.71 1.68 -11.32
C THR A 163 10.63 2.79 -12.35
N MET A 164 10.11 2.52 -13.54
CA MET A 164 9.97 3.51 -14.61
C MET A 164 8.73 4.40 -14.48
N LEU A 165 7.79 4.09 -13.60
CA LEU A 165 6.66 4.97 -13.31
C LEU A 165 7.13 6.23 -12.61
N ASN A 166 6.37 7.33 -12.76
CA ASN A 166 6.65 8.56 -12.03
C ASN A 166 6.30 8.42 -10.54
N GLY A 167 6.77 9.38 -9.75
CA GLY A 167 6.48 9.46 -8.33
C GLY A 167 7.19 8.41 -7.47
N PRO A 168 6.92 8.41 -6.17
CA PRO A 168 7.46 7.44 -5.23
C PRO A 168 6.85 6.05 -5.43
N LYS A 169 7.60 5.00 -5.06
CA LYS A 169 7.19 3.62 -5.21
C LYS A 169 7.41 2.84 -3.92
N MET A 170 6.56 1.88 -3.69
CA MET A 170 6.76 0.91 -2.62
C MET A 170 7.03 -0.47 -3.23
N PHE A 171 8.16 -1.06 -2.85
CA PHE A 171 8.43 -2.47 -3.07
C PHE A 171 8.07 -3.23 -1.81
N TYR A 172 7.18 -4.20 -1.95
CA TYR A 172 6.92 -5.10 -0.84
C TYR A 172 8.07 -6.11 -0.75
N HIS A 173 8.56 -6.36 0.46
CA HIS A 173 9.78 -7.13 0.71
C HIS A 173 9.82 -8.45 -0.08
N PHE A 174 10.97 -8.74 -0.66
CA PHE A 174 11.28 -9.91 -1.50
C PHE A 174 10.52 -10.00 -2.83
N ALA A 175 9.73 -8.99 -3.22
CA ALA A 175 9.15 -8.92 -4.55
C ALA A 175 10.24 -8.89 -5.63
N GLU A 176 11.35 -8.21 -5.36
CA GLU A 176 12.52 -8.10 -6.22
C GLU A 176 13.28 -9.43 -6.38
N LEU A 177 13.03 -10.40 -5.51
CA LEU A 177 13.58 -11.75 -5.59
C LEU A 177 12.61 -12.74 -6.24
N GLY A 178 11.40 -12.29 -6.58
CA GLY A 178 10.37 -13.17 -7.13
C GLY A 178 9.76 -14.12 -6.11
N PHE A 179 9.64 -13.69 -4.85
CA PHE A 179 9.07 -14.49 -3.78
C PHE A 179 7.70 -15.05 -4.17
N ASP A 180 7.55 -16.37 -4.19
CA ASP A 180 6.42 -17.09 -4.79
C ASP A 180 5.61 -17.94 -3.80
N TYR A 181 5.72 -17.66 -2.51
CA TYR A 181 4.87 -18.27 -1.48
C TYR A 181 3.64 -17.38 -1.21
N SER A 182 2.48 -18.02 -1.05
CA SER A 182 1.25 -17.32 -0.75
C SER A 182 1.26 -16.74 0.65
N LYS A 183 0.76 -15.52 0.81
CA LYS A 183 0.42 -14.95 2.12
C LYS A 183 -0.78 -15.64 2.77
N TYR A 184 -1.61 -16.30 1.98
CA TYR A 184 -2.89 -16.87 2.39
C TYR A 184 -2.86 -18.39 2.51
N GLN A 185 -1.69 -18.99 2.38
CA GLN A 185 -1.48 -20.42 2.59
C GLN A 185 -0.45 -20.65 3.71
N ASN A 186 -0.67 -21.68 4.52
CA ASN A 186 0.37 -22.13 5.45
C ASN A 186 1.48 -22.89 4.72
N ALA A 187 2.52 -23.31 5.45
CA ALA A 187 3.65 -24.06 4.90
C ALA A 187 3.24 -25.38 4.19
N GLN A 188 2.07 -25.93 4.53
CA GLN A 188 1.50 -27.12 3.88
C GLN A 188 0.60 -26.79 2.68
N GLY A 189 0.56 -25.53 2.24
CA GLY A 189 -0.25 -25.08 1.11
C GLY A 189 -1.76 -25.03 1.37
N LYS A 190 -2.19 -25.11 2.63
CA LYS A 190 -3.62 -25.00 2.98
C LYS A 190 -4.04 -23.54 3.09
N TRP A 191 -5.11 -23.19 2.41
CA TRP A 191 -5.74 -21.87 2.51
C TRP A 191 -6.26 -21.61 3.92
N GLY A 192 -5.96 -20.44 4.46
CA GLY A 192 -6.52 -20.00 5.73
C GLY A 192 -7.98 -19.62 5.63
N LYS A 193 -8.63 -19.54 6.78
CA LYS A 193 -10.06 -19.21 6.85
C LYS A 193 -10.35 -17.72 6.71
N ASN A 194 -9.37 -16.88 6.92
CA ASN A 194 -9.44 -15.43 6.72
C ASN A 194 -8.03 -14.84 6.56
N ASP A 195 -7.96 -13.68 5.96
CA ASP A 195 -6.72 -13.02 5.59
C ASP A 195 -5.81 -12.70 6.79
N TYR A 196 -6.38 -12.45 7.95
CA TYR A 196 -5.65 -12.13 9.19
C TYR A 196 -5.03 -13.35 9.87
N GLY A 197 -5.65 -14.51 9.72
CA GLY A 197 -5.19 -15.75 10.34
C GLY A 197 -3.90 -16.32 9.74
N ILE A 198 -3.56 -15.91 8.53
CA ILE A 198 -2.44 -16.46 7.79
C ILE A 198 -1.16 -15.67 8.03
N ALA A 199 -1.26 -14.36 8.12
CA ALA A 199 -0.11 -13.53 8.48
C ALA A 199 0.48 -13.97 9.83
N SER A 200 -0.36 -14.41 10.78
CA SER A 200 0.10 -14.97 12.04
C SER A 200 0.66 -16.39 11.92
N GLN A 201 0.21 -17.17 10.94
CA GLN A 201 0.70 -18.54 10.71
C GLN A 201 2.02 -18.52 9.94
N LEU A 202 2.15 -17.65 8.95
CA LEU A 202 3.43 -17.46 8.25
C LEU A 202 4.49 -16.83 9.16
N GLY A 203 4.10 -15.95 10.08
CA GLY A 203 5.00 -15.38 11.07
C GLY A 203 5.54 -16.39 12.10
N ALA A 204 4.90 -17.57 12.23
CA ALA A 204 5.37 -18.64 13.08
C ALA A 204 6.30 -19.62 12.33
N ASP A 205 6.27 -19.61 10.99
CA ASP A 205 7.00 -20.54 10.13
C ASP A 205 8.20 -19.87 9.42
N TYR A 206 8.41 -18.57 9.63
CA TYR A 206 9.57 -17.81 9.17
C TYR A 206 10.58 -17.58 10.35
#